data_86a69f25a06d7611b651a84ef5a6176c
#
_entry.id   86a69f25a06d7611b651a84ef5a6176c
#
_cell.length_a   1.000
_cell.length_b   1.000
_cell.length_c   1.000
_cell.angle_alpha   90.00
_cell.angle_beta   90.00
_cell.angle_gamma   90.00
#
_symmetry.space_group_name_H-M   'P 1'
#
loop_
_entity.id
_entity.type
_entity.pdbx_description
1 polymer ?
#
loop_
_entity_poly.entity_id
_entity_poly.type
_entity_poly.pdbx_seq_one_letter_code
_entity_poly.pdbx_strand_id
1 'polypeptide(L)'
;MAQKSEIQKLKEEIKRLKESAYKDELSKLYNRHGFKEEAEKFLKEAIAFQKHPERRESFLVKNFALTIFDIDNFKQLNDTYGHQAGDEALKTLGKLILERIRDIDLAARWGGEEFILGLIGANENDAYNIADDIRKKIAETKFKYGKKILKFTVSGGVADFSQAKNFEDLFKLADKAMY
;
A
#
# COMPACT_ATOMS: atom_id res chain seq x y z
N MET A 1 -21.79 16.42 32.03
CA MET A 1 -20.48 15.72 32.01
C MET A 1 -20.60 14.27 31.54
N ALA A 2 -21.58 13.48 31.97
CA ALA A 2 -21.76 12.08 31.56
C ALA A 2 -21.92 11.87 30.03
N GLN A 3 -22.77 12.66 29.38
CA GLN A 3 -23.03 12.59 27.94
C GLN A 3 -21.77 12.85 27.06
N LYS A 4 -20.88 13.78 27.48
CA LYS A 4 -19.60 14.03 26.80
C LYS A 4 -18.65 12.83 26.90
N SER A 5 -18.66 12.13 28.04
CA SER A 5 -17.88 10.93 28.27
C SER A 5 -18.37 9.75 27.42
N GLU A 6 -19.68 9.62 27.22
CA GLU A 6 -20.30 8.57 26.42
C GLU A 6 -20.03 8.77 24.92
N ILE A 7 -20.16 10.00 24.41
CA ILE A 7 -19.80 10.34 23.03
C ILE A 7 -18.32 10.05 22.76
N GLN A 8 -17.44 10.35 23.72
CA GLN A 8 -16.02 10.06 23.56
C GLN A 8 -15.74 8.55 23.47
N LYS A 9 -16.37 7.75 24.33
CA LYS A 9 -16.26 6.28 24.29
C LYS A 9 -16.77 5.70 22.95
N LEU A 10 -17.91 6.18 22.47
CA LEU A 10 -18.45 5.75 21.18
C LEU A 10 -17.53 6.12 20.01
N LYS A 11 -16.92 7.31 20.03
CA LYS A 11 -15.93 7.70 19.01
C LYS A 11 -14.70 6.80 19.01
N GLU A 12 -14.20 6.45 20.19
CA GLU A 12 -13.05 5.54 20.34
C GLU A 12 -13.39 4.12 19.86
N GLU A 13 -14.58 3.63 20.17
CA GLU A 13 -15.05 2.32 19.69
C GLU A 13 -15.25 2.31 18.17
N ILE A 14 -15.84 3.35 17.58
CA ILE A 14 -15.96 3.49 16.12
C ILE A 14 -14.57 3.51 15.47
N LYS A 15 -13.61 4.24 16.05
CA LYS A 15 -12.24 4.28 15.56
C LYS A 15 -11.61 2.89 15.59
N ARG A 16 -11.74 2.17 16.72
CA ARG A 16 -11.21 0.82 16.89
C ARG A 16 -11.85 -0.18 15.91
N LEU A 17 -13.17 -0.12 15.73
CA LEU A 17 -13.89 -0.96 14.78
C LEU A 17 -13.46 -0.68 13.34
N LYS A 18 -13.27 0.59 12.98
CA LYS A 18 -12.74 0.97 11.66
C LYS A 18 -11.30 0.46 11.46
N GLU A 19 -10.42 0.64 12.44
CA GLU A 19 -9.06 0.12 12.37
C GLU A 19 -9.03 -1.39 12.18
N SER A 20 -9.86 -2.14 12.93
CA SER A 20 -9.98 -3.59 12.78
C SER A 20 -10.57 -4.00 11.43
N ALA A 21 -11.50 -3.23 10.86
CA ALA A 21 -12.12 -3.54 9.56
C ALA A 21 -11.23 -3.21 8.35
N TYR A 22 -10.35 -2.20 8.48
CA TYR A 22 -9.60 -1.65 7.35
C TYR A 22 -8.09 -1.88 7.39
N LYS A 23 -7.54 -2.35 8.51
CA LYS A 23 -6.10 -2.57 8.66
C LYS A 23 -5.74 -4.06 8.72
N ASP A 24 -4.58 -4.40 8.15
CA ASP A 24 -3.94 -5.69 8.33
C ASP A 24 -3.22 -5.71 9.68
N GLU A 25 -3.51 -6.71 10.50
CA GLU A 25 -2.98 -6.79 11.88
C GLU A 25 -1.48 -6.97 11.94
N LEU A 26 -0.89 -7.60 10.93
CA LEU A 26 0.53 -7.92 10.90
C LEU A 26 1.37 -6.73 10.41
N SER A 27 1.05 -6.21 9.24
CA SER A 27 1.80 -5.13 8.59
C SER A 27 1.41 -3.73 9.09
N LYS A 28 0.25 -3.59 9.73
CA LYS A 28 -0.37 -2.31 10.17
C LYS A 28 -0.78 -1.38 9.02
N LEU A 29 -0.60 -1.82 7.79
CA LEU A 29 -1.08 -1.13 6.59
C LEU A 29 -2.60 -1.34 6.43
N TYR A 30 -3.20 -0.73 5.41
CA TYR A 30 -4.54 -1.13 5.03
C TYR A 30 -4.57 -2.62 4.66
N ASN A 31 -5.70 -3.27 4.88
CA ASN A 31 -6.04 -4.51 4.22
C ASN A 31 -6.61 -4.20 2.82
N ARG A 32 -6.85 -5.23 2.01
CA ARG A 32 -7.38 -5.09 0.65
C ARG A 32 -8.68 -4.28 0.59
N HIS A 33 -9.58 -4.48 1.56
CA HIS A 33 -10.86 -3.77 1.60
C HIS A 33 -10.67 -2.28 1.87
N GLY A 34 -9.94 -1.94 2.94
CA GLY A 34 -9.67 -0.55 3.32
C GLY A 34 -8.92 0.22 2.24
N PHE A 35 -7.93 -0.42 1.60
CA PHE A 35 -7.22 0.20 0.49
C PHE A 35 -8.13 0.52 -0.69
N LYS A 36 -8.96 -0.45 -1.12
CA LYS A 36 -9.83 -0.27 -2.27
C LYS A 36 -10.82 0.86 -2.05
N GLU A 37 -11.42 0.93 -0.87
CA GLU A 37 -12.37 1.99 -0.53
C GLU A 37 -11.73 3.38 -0.55
N GLU A 38 -10.51 3.52 -0.01
CA GLU A 38 -9.79 4.81 -0.03
C GLU A 38 -9.28 5.15 -1.43
N ALA A 39 -8.69 4.20 -2.15
CA ALA A 39 -8.14 4.41 -3.49
C ALA A 39 -9.23 4.86 -4.49
N GLU A 40 -10.44 4.28 -4.42
CA GLU A 40 -11.55 4.67 -5.28
C GLU A 40 -11.97 6.13 -5.14
N LYS A 41 -11.79 6.74 -3.96
CA LYS A 41 -12.09 8.16 -3.73
C LYS A 41 -11.15 9.05 -4.56
N PHE A 42 -9.85 8.79 -4.46
CA PHE A 42 -8.83 9.54 -5.20
C PHE A 42 -8.90 9.27 -6.70
N LEU A 43 -9.19 8.05 -7.07
CA LEU A 43 -9.33 7.67 -8.46
C LEU A 43 -10.52 8.38 -9.14
N LYS A 44 -11.65 8.52 -8.45
CA LYS A 44 -12.80 9.30 -8.95
C LYS A 44 -12.43 10.76 -9.24
N GLU A 45 -11.60 11.39 -8.38
CA GLU A 45 -11.10 12.74 -8.62
C GLU A 45 -10.17 12.80 -9.84
N ALA A 46 -9.22 11.87 -9.96
CA ALA A 46 -8.30 11.81 -11.10
C ALA A 46 -9.07 11.63 -12.43
N ILE A 47 -10.08 10.75 -12.44
CA ILE A 47 -10.99 10.56 -13.60
C ILE A 47 -11.72 11.86 -13.94
N ALA A 48 -12.27 12.52 -12.94
CA ALA A 48 -13.02 13.76 -13.14
C ALA A 48 -12.11 14.88 -13.69
N PHE A 49 -10.87 14.96 -13.20
CA PHE A 49 -9.87 15.88 -13.74
C PHE A 49 -9.56 15.62 -15.22
N GLN A 50 -9.38 14.35 -15.62
CA GLN A 50 -9.13 14.00 -17.02
C GLN A 50 -10.30 14.34 -17.93
N LYS A 51 -11.54 14.17 -17.45
CA LYS A 51 -12.76 14.47 -18.22
C LYS A 51 -13.06 15.97 -18.33
N HIS A 52 -12.64 16.78 -17.36
CA HIS A 52 -12.95 18.19 -17.22
C HIS A 52 -11.70 19.02 -16.96
N PRO A 53 -10.71 19.03 -17.89
CA PRO A 53 -9.45 19.74 -17.67
C PRO A 53 -9.63 21.27 -17.54
N GLU A 54 -10.75 21.81 -18.00
CA GLU A 54 -11.13 23.22 -17.83
C GLU A 54 -11.43 23.60 -16.37
N ARG A 55 -11.73 22.62 -15.51
CA ARG A 55 -12.03 22.82 -14.08
C ARG A 55 -10.83 22.52 -13.18
N ARG A 56 -9.61 22.75 -13.66
CA ARG A 56 -8.35 22.36 -12.99
C ARG A 56 -8.20 22.86 -11.56
N GLU A 57 -8.77 24.01 -11.23
CA GLU A 57 -8.72 24.59 -9.88
C GLU A 57 -9.64 23.87 -8.87
N SER A 58 -10.61 23.09 -9.38
CA SER A 58 -11.58 22.38 -8.55
C SER A 58 -11.14 20.98 -8.12
N PHE A 59 -10.04 20.45 -8.67
CA PHE A 59 -9.57 19.08 -8.38
C PHE A 59 -8.27 19.09 -7.58
N LEU A 60 -8.29 18.38 -6.45
CA LEU A 60 -7.11 18.18 -5.59
C LEU A 60 -6.18 17.11 -6.16
N VAL A 61 -6.74 16.05 -6.77
CA VAL A 61 -5.99 14.93 -7.31
C VAL A 61 -6.01 14.95 -8.84
N LYS A 62 -4.85 15.15 -9.45
CA LYS A 62 -4.68 15.23 -10.91
C LYS A 62 -4.21 13.93 -11.54
N ASN A 63 -3.59 13.06 -10.75
CA ASN A 63 -3.12 11.76 -11.17
C ASN A 63 -3.11 10.78 -9.99
N PHE A 64 -3.02 9.50 -10.31
CA PHE A 64 -2.93 8.42 -9.32
C PHE A 64 -2.10 7.29 -9.92
N ALA A 65 -1.08 6.85 -9.23
CA ALA A 65 -0.27 5.72 -9.66
C ALA A 65 -0.38 4.56 -8.67
N LEU A 66 -0.27 3.35 -9.18
CA LEU A 66 -0.31 2.12 -8.44
C LEU A 66 1.02 1.40 -8.54
N THR A 67 1.52 0.91 -7.43
CA THR A 67 2.65 -0.01 -7.38
C THR A 67 2.20 -1.29 -6.70
N ILE A 68 2.55 -2.44 -7.26
CA ILE A 68 2.36 -3.75 -6.64
C ILE A 68 3.74 -4.32 -6.32
N PHE A 69 3.91 -4.88 -5.13
CA PHE A 69 5.10 -5.62 -4.71
C PHE A 69 4.73 -7.04 -4.31
N ASP A 70 5.61 -7.97 -4.62
CA ASP A 70 5.58 -9.36 -4.16
C ASP A 70 6.92 -9.73 -3.53
N ILE A 71 6.91 -10.46 -2.40
CA ILE A 71 8.15 -10.89 -1.75
C ILE A 71 8.72 -12.10 -2.49
N ASP A 72 9.91 -11.92 -3.05
CA ASP A 72 10.60 -12.96 -3.81
C ASP A 72 10.85 -14.21 -2.94
N ASN A 73 10.45 -15.37 -3.45
CA ASN A 73 10.65 -16.66 -2.80
C ASN A 73 10.07 -16.76 -1.37
N PHE A 74 8.97 -16.07 -1.09
CA PHE A 74 8.37 -16.03 0.26
C PHE A 74 8.02 -17.42 0.80
N LYS A 75 7.50 -18.31 -0.05
CA LYS A 75 7.25 -19.70 0.33
C LYS A 75 8.52 -20.39 0.79
N GLN A 76 9.64 -20.25 0.07
CA GLN A 76 10.93 -20.85 0.44
C GLN A 76 11.45 -20.30 1.79
N LEU A 77 11.24 -19.00 2.04
CA LEU A 77 11.59 -18.38 3.31
C LEU A 77 10.79 -19.03 4.45
N ASN A 78 9.47 -19.22 4.30
CA ASN A 78 8.61 -19.90 5.25
C ASN A 78 9.01 -21.36 5.47
N ASP A 79 9.24 -22.10 4.39
CA ASP A 79 9.60 -23.52 4.45
C ASP A 79 10.96 -23.73 5.15
N THR A 80 11.90 -22.77 4.99
CA THR A 80 13.25 -22.86 5.57
C THR A 80 13.33 -22.38 7.02
N TYR A 81 12.58 -21.32 7.37
CA TYR A 81 12.73 -20.64 8.67
C TYR A 81 11.45 -20.63 9.51
N GLY A 82 10.35 -21.17 8.97
CA GLY A 82 9.03 -21.19 9.62
C GLY A 82 8.20 -19.93 9.36
N HIS A 83 6.88 -20.05 9.50
CA HIS A 83 5.92 -18.95 9.24
C HIS A 83 6.19 -17.68 10.06
N GLN A 84 6.71 -17.82 11.28
CA GLN A 84 7.07 -16.65 12.09
C GLN A 84 8.19 -15.80 11.46
N ALA A 85 9.11 -16.42 10.71
CA ALA A 85 10.14 -15.67 9.97
C ALA A 85 9.52 -14.91 8.79
N GLY A 86 8.54 -15.51 8.10
CA GLY A 86 7.73 -14.83 7.09
C GLY A 86 6.94 -13.65 7.66
N ASP A 87 6.34 -13.82 8.84
CA ASP A 87 5.65 -12.73 9.52
C ASP A 87 6.57 -11.55 9.82
N GLU A 88 7.82 -11.80 10.24
CA GLU A 88 8.81 -10.73 10.46
C GLU A 88 9.24 -10.07 9.14
N ALA A 89 9.32 -10.81 8.05
CA ALA A 89 9.56 -10.24 6.72
C ALA A 89 8.41 -9.31 6.29
N LEU A 90 7.15 -9.75 6.46
CA LEU A 90 5.95 -8.97 6.17
C LEU A 90 5.87 -7.68 7.00
N LYS A 91 6.17 -7.75 8.30
CA LYS A 91 6.26 -6.58 9.19
C LYS A 91 7.35 -5.62 8.75
N THR A 92 8.52 -6.17 8.40
CA THR A 92 9.67 -5.37 7.93
C THR A 92 9.33 -4.63 6.65
N LEU A 93 8.70 -5.30 5.69
CA LEU A 93 8.26 -4.69 4.43
C LEU A 93 7.24 -3.58 4.69
N GLY A 94 6.20 -3.84 5.50
CA GLY A 94 5.19 -2.84 5.84
C GLY A 94 5.79 -1.59 6.47
N LYS A 95 6.74 -1.74 7.39
CA LYS A 95 7.46 -0.64 8.02
C LYS A 95 8.27 0.17 7.01
N LEU A 96 9.06 -0.49 6.15
CA LEU A 96 9.89 0.18 5.14
C LEU A 96 9.06 0.95 4.13
N ILE A 97 7.89 0.43 3.75
CA ILE A 97 6.94 1.13 2.90
C ILE A 97 6.49 2.42 3.58
N LEU A 98 6.02 2.37 4.83
CA LEU A 98 5.54 3.55 5.56
C LEU A 98 6.64 4.62 5.75
N GLU A 99 7.90 4.23 5.84
CA GLU A 99 9.03 5.17 5.95
C GLU A 99 9.33 5.92 4.64
N ARG A 100 8.77 5.47 3.51
CA ARG A 100 9.10 5.98 2.16
C ARG A 100 7.96 6.69 1.45
N ILE A 101 6.72 6.46 1.88
CA ILE A 101 5.55 7.12 1.31
C ILE A 101 5.12 8.30 2.18
N ARG A 102 4.35 9.23 1.60
CA ARG A 102 3.79 10.39 2.32
C ARG A 102 2.53 9.99 3.07
N ASP A 103 2.14 10.78 4.07
CA ASP A 103 0.90 10.54 4.86
C ASP A 103 -0.38 10.51 4.00
N ILE A 104 -0.37 11.18 2.85
CA ILE A 104 -1.48 11.18 1.90
C ILE A 104 -1.53 9.91 1.04
N ASP A 105 -0.39 9.24 0.84
CA ASP A 105 -0.31 8.04 0.01
C ASP A 105 -0.92 6.84 0.73
N LEU A 106 -1.37 5.86 -0.03
CA LEU A 106 -2.00 4.66 0.49
C LEU A 106 -1.04 3.47 0.40
N ALA A 107 -1.05 2.61 1.42
CA ALA A 107 -0.35 1.35 1.38
C ALA A 107 -1.19 0.25 2.01
N ALA A 108 -1.18 -0.94 1.41
CA ALA A 108 -1.89 -2.11 1.92
C ALA A 108 -1.11 -3.40 1.76
N ARG A 109 -1.42 -4.36 2.61
CA ARG A 109 -1.18 -5.76 2.34
C ARG A 109 -2.37 -6.30 1.55
N TRP A 110 -2.12 -6.65 0.29
CA TRP A 110 -3.16 -7.01 -0.67
C TRP A 110 -3.52 -8.49 -0.64
N GLY A 111 -2.54 -9.33 -0.39
CA GLY A 111 -2.62 -10.78 -0.31
C GLY A 111 -1.62 -11.36 0.70
N GLY A 112 -1.30 -12.64 0.58
CA GLY A 112 -0.38 -13.32 1.47
C GLY A 112 0.97 -12.61 1.62
N GLU A 113 1.65 -12.41 0.49
CA GLU A 113 2.97 -11.77 0.37
C GLU A 113 2.96 -10.53 -0.53
N GLU A 114 1.77 -10.15 -1.03
CA GLU A 114 1.57 -9.03 -1.94
C GLU A 114 1.26 -7.74 -1.18
N PHE A 115 1.91 -6.67 -1.59
CA PHE A 115 1.68 -5.31 -1.10
C PHE A 115 1.35 -4.37 -2.24
N ILE A 116 0.54 -3.36 -1.96
CA ILE A 116 0.09 -2.39 -2.95
C ILE A 116 0.24 -0.97 -2.41
N LEU A 117 0.69 -0.06 -3.26
CA LEU A 117 0.77 1.36 -2.97
C LEU A 117 -0.12 2.15 -3.92
N GLY A 118 -0.84 3.14 -3.38
CA GLY A 118 -1.54 4.16 -4.15
C GLY A 118 -0.86 5.50 -3.94
N LEU A 119 -0.18 6.01 -4.96
CA LEU A 119 0.60 7.23 -4.91
C LEU A 119 -0.21 8.39 -5.50
N ILE A 120 -0.66 9.28 -4.63
CA ILE A 120 -1.60 10.34 -4.98
C ILE A 120 -0.88 11.49 -5.67
N GLY A 121 -1.34 11.84 -6.88
CA GLY A 121 -0.74 12.89 -7.72
C GLY A 121 0.55 12.47 -8.43
N ALA A 122 1.02 11.24 -8.25
CA ALA A 122 2.22 10.71 -8.91
C ALA A 122 1.90 10.25 -10.34
N ASN A 123 2.82 10.48 -11.26
CA ASN A 123 2.86 9.83 -12.57
C ASN A 123 3.66 8.52 -12.48
N GLU A 124 3.75 7.79 -13.61
CA GLU A 124 4.43 6.50 -13.67
C GLU A 124 5.93 6.61 -13.30
N ASN A 125 6.63 7.64 -13.75
CA ASN A 125 8.05 7.86 -13.44
C ASN A 125 8.25 8.15 -11.94
N ASP A 126 7.42 8.99 -11.34
CA ASP A 126 7.48 9.28 -9.91
C ASP A 126 7.24 8.01 -9.08
N ALA A 127 6.23 7.23 -9.48
CA ALA A 127 5.90 5.98 -8.82
C ALA A 127 7.01 4.93 -8.99
N TYR A 128 7.61 4.83 -10.17
CA TYR A 128 8.76 3.95 -10.42
C TYR A 128 9.95 4.31 -9.51
N ASN A 129 10.29 5.60 -9.39
CA ASN A 129 11.39 6.03 -8.54
C ASN A 129 11.15 5.68 -7.06
N ILE A 130 9.92 5.89 -6.56
CA ILE A 130 9.55 5.52 -5.19
C ILE A 130 9.60 4.00 -5.01
N ALA A 131 9.09 3.24 -5.97
CA ALA A 131 9.09 1.78 -5.94
C ALA A 131 10.51 1.20 -5.95
N ASP A 132 11.38 1.71 -6.82
CA ASP A 132 12.78 1.25 -6.91
C ASP A 132 13.59 1.61 -5.65
N ASP A 133 13.32 2.76 -5.06
CA ASP A 133 13.91 3.18 -3.78
C ASP A 133 13.50 2.22 -2.65
N ILE A 134 12.22 1.86 -2.56
CA ILE A 134 11.71 0.86 -1.61
C ILE A 134 12.37 -0.48 -1.86
N ARG A 135 12.39 -0.96 -3.10
CA ARG A 135 13.00 -2.23 -3.51
C ARG A 135 14.47 -2.31 -3.11
N LYS A 136 15.26 -1.28 -3.41
CA LYS A 136 16.69 -1.18 -3.03
C LYS A 136 16.86 -1.22 -1.52
N LYS A 137 16.06 -0.44 -0.81
CA LYS A 137 16.11 -0.39 0.66
C LYS A 137 15.80 -1.74 1.30
N ILE A 138 14.84 -2.48 0.75
CA ILE A 138 14.50 -3.83 1.22
C ILE A 138 15.68 -4.77 0.99
N ALA A 139 16.27 -4.79 -0.21
CA ALA A 139 17.41 -5.66 -0.54
C ALA A 139 18.63 -5.43 0.37
N GLU A 140 18.83 -4.20 0.85
CA GLU A 140 19.88 -3.83 1.80
C GLU A 140 19.52 -4.15 3.25
N THR A 141 18.23 -4.23 3.57
CA THR A 141 17.74 -4.38 4.95
C THR A 141 17.97 -5.79 5.45
N LYS A 142 18.49 -5.87 6.65
CA LYS A 142 18.64 -7.11 7.41
C LYS A 142 17.64 -7.12 8.54
N PHE A 143 16.86 -8.18 8.67
CA PHE A 143 15.98 -8.35 9.82
C PHE A 143 16.42 -9.52 10.69
N LYS A 144 16.17 -9.40 12.00
CA LYS A 144 16.60 -10.38 12.98
C LYS A 144 15.46 -11.34 13.29
N TYR A 145 15.72 -12.64 13.18
CA TYR A 145 14.81 -13.69 13.60
C TYR A 145 15.52 -14.70 14.50
N GLY A 146 15.21 -14.68 15.77
CA GLY A 146 15.96 -15.45 16.78
C GLY A 146 17.45 -15.06 16.79
N LYS A 147 18.32 -16.03 16.57
CA LYS A 147 19.78 -15.81 16.44
C LYS A 147 20.24 -15.59 15.01
N LYS A 148 19.34 -15.64 14.03
CA LYS A 148 19.67 -15.50 12.60
C LYS A 148 19.43 -14.08 12.13
N ILE A 149 20.21 -13.68 11.13
CA ILE A 149 20.01 -12.44 10.35
C ILE A 149 19.57 -12.85 8.97
N LEU A 150 18.38 -12.46 8.58
CA LEU A 150 17.75 -12.81 7.29
C LEU A 150 17.65 -11.59 6.39
N LYS A 151 17.52 -11.85 5.10
CA LYS A 151 17.26 -10.86 4.05
C LYS A 151 16.20 -11.43 3.11
N PHE A 152 15.50 -10.54 2.44
CA PHE A 152 14.62 -10.87 1.33
C PHE A 152 14.68 -9.74 0.28
N THR A 153 14.14 -10.00 -0.88
CA THR A 153 13.96 -9.01 -1.94
C THR A 153 12.48 -8.97 -2.33
N VAL A 154 12.12 -7.98 -3.11
CA VAL A 154 10.77 -7.85 -3.69
C VAL A 154 10.89 -7.57 -5.17
N SER A 155 9.98 -8.14 -5.95
CA SER A 155 9.65 -7.73 -7.30
C SER A 155 8.50 -6.72 -7.27
N GLY A 156 8.45 -5.81 -8.23
CA GLY A 156 7.39 -4.82 -8.26
C GLY A 156 7.03 -4.36 -9.66
N GLY A 157 5.76 -4.01 -9.85
CA GLY A 157 5.23 -3.43 -11.08
C GLY A 157 4.52 -2.11 -10.79
N VAL A 158 4.61 -1.17 -11.73
CA VAL A 158 4.09 0.19 -11.61
C VAL A 158 3.20 0.51 -12.81
N ALA A 159 2.12 1.22 -12.58
CA ALA A 159 1.30 1.84 -13.61
C ALA A 159 0.66 3.12 -13.08
N ASP A 160 0.40 4.08 -13.96
CA ASP A 160 -0.41 5.25 -13.61
C ASP A 160 -1.79 5.21 -14.28
N PHE A 161 -2.65 6.09 -13.82
CA PHE A 161 -4.04 6.12 -14.28
C PHE A 161 -4.22 6.65 -15.72
N SER A 162 -3.19 7.15 -16.38
CA SER A 162 -3.30 7.71 -17.74
C SER A 162 -3.79 6.67 -18.78
N GLN A 163 -3.54 5.41 -18.53
CA GLN A 163 -3.90 4.28 -19.42
C GLN A 163 -5.04 3.39 -18.88
N ALA A 164 -5.64 3.75 -17.73
CA ALA A 164 -6.67 2.96 -17.07
C ALA A 164 -8.02 3.69 -17.05
N LYS A 165 -9.13 2.95 -17.04
CA LYS A 165 -10.49 3.48 -16.95
C LYS A 165 -11.09 3.38 -15.55
N ASN A 166 -10.55 2.47 -14.74
CA ASN A 166 -11.01 2.15 -13.39
C ASN A 166 -9.88 1.48 -12.60
N PHE A 167 -10.14 1.16 -11.35
CA PHE A 167 -9.17 0.51 -10.47
C PHE A 167 -8.71 -0.86 -10.99
N GLU A 168 -9.61 -1.66 -11.49
CA GLU A 168 -9.33 -3.00 -11.98
C GLU A 168 -8.40 -2.99 -13.20
N ASP A 169 -8.58 -2.03 -14.09
CA ASP A 169 -7.69 -1.84 -15.26
C ASP A 169 -6.29 -1.39 -14.80
N LEU A 170 -6.23 -0.43 -13.87
CA LEU A 170 -4.97 0.06 -13.31
C LEU A 170 -4.21 -1.06 -12.58
N PHE A 171 -4.92 -1.87 -11.80
CA PHE A 171 -4.35 -3.02 -11.12
C PHE A 171 -3.74 -4.01 -12.11
N LYS A 172 -4.47 -4.37 -13.19
CA LYS A 172 -3.96 -5.28 -14.23
C LYS A 172 -2.72 -4.74 -14.95
N LEU A 173 -2.65 -3.43 -15.17
CA LEU A 173 -1.46 -2.81 -15.78
C LEU A 173 -0.24 -2.92 -14.88
N ALA A 174 -0.39 -2.59 -13.59
CA ALA A 174 0.68 -2.72 -12.61
C ALA A 174 1.11 -4.17 -12.41
N ASP A 175 0.17 -5.10 -12.31
CA ASP A 175 0.42 -6.54 -12.18
C ASP A 175 1.20 -7.08 -13.40
N LYS A 176 0.78 -6.71 -14.62
CA LYS A 176 1.49 -7.08 -15.84
C LYS A 176 2.91 -6.50 -15.91
N ALA A 177 3.15 -5.32 -15.34
CA ALA A 177 4.47 -4.69 -15.32
C ALA A 177 5.44 -5.37 -14.33
N MET A 178 4.94 -6.19 -13.41
CA MET A 178 5.74 -6.97 -12.46
C MET A 178 6.33 -8.23 -13.10
N TYR A 179 5.68 -8.77 -14.13
CA TYR A 179 6.06 -9.97 -14.89
C TYR A 179 6.54 -9.60 -16.30
#